data_6b0123d15ed6e7267de839c8c5e82297
#
_entry.id   6b0123d15ed6e7267de839c8c5e82297
#
_cell.length_a   1.000
_cell.length_b   1.000
_cell.length_c   1.000
_cell.angle_alpha   90.00
_cell.angle_beta   90.00
_cell.angle_gamma   90.00
#
_symmetry.space_group_name_H-M   'P 1'
#
loop_
_entity.id
_entity.type
_entity.pdbx_description
1 polymer ?
#
loop_
_entity_poly.entity_id
_entity_poly.type
_entity_poly.pdbx_seq_one_letter_code
_entity_poly.pdbx_strand_id
1 'polypeptide(L)'
;MTDPYLSHGRTPDDHVAACPHCRAAVALLDRPEPALAPPPALRGTVLSTARRRRAPAAPGVVTVAAPYAEQVALMDDLLAGLHGEQWRAPVDRHGTVEGLLEHLTANDAAIARFMGAPAATGASPHRRWREQAGALLERVSAGSEVLLGVEVALAGVRPARAPLRQALVQRTFETWTHADDIRAATGRSRAAPRAVHVHQIAEFALALLPRALKGPRRAVSATVVLTGAGGGTWTIPLSPASGHVAVLLSAEAVDFCRLVAGRWPPGEFPYAAEGEPGLARDLVEAAATLGCDR
;
A
#
# COMPACT_ATOMS: atom_id res chain seq x y z
N MET A 1 -16.67 5.10 -39.55
CA MET A 1 -15.56 4.15 -39.88
C MET A 1 -16.24 2.81 -40.11
N THR A 2 -16.53 2.48 -41.36
CA THR A 2 -17.20 1.26 -41.77
C THR A 2 -16.21 0.12 -41.77
N ASP A 3 -16.55 -0.95 -41.06
CA ASP A 3 -15.75 -2.17 -40.96
C ASP A 3 -15.55 -2.78 -42.36
N PRO A 4 -14.31 -2.92 -42.87
CA PRO A 4 -14.05 -3.43 -44.21
C PRO A 4 -14.43 -4.91 -44.40
N TYR A 5 -14.82 -5.63 -43.36
CA TYR A 5 -15.22 -7.02 -43.44
C TYR A 5 -16.69 -7.27 -43.72
N LEU A 6 -17.56 -6.23 -43.66
CA LEU A 6 -18.99 -6.38 -43.90
C LEU A 6 -19.45 -6.05 -45.34
N SER A 7 -18.52 -5.74 -46.28
CA SER A 7 -18.90 -5.27 -47.63
C SER A 7 -19.21 -6.33 -48.68
N HIS A 8 -19.18 -7.64 -48.38
CA HIS A 8 -19.28 -8.69 -49.42
C HIS A 8 -20.29 -9.81 -49.15
N GLY A 9 -21.19 -9.70 -48.23
CA GLY A 9 -22.28 -10.69 -48.03
C GLY A 9 -21.83 -12.13 -47.77
N ARG A 10 -20.55 -12.35 -47.39
CA ARG A 10 -20.00 -13.67 -47.02
C ARG A 10 -20.14 -13.91 -45.56
N THR A 11 -20.58 -15.12 -45.21
CA THR A 11 -20.56 -15.56 -43.82
C THR A 11 -19.14 -15.79 -43.29
N PRO A 12 -18.88 -15.78 -41.98
CA PRO A 12 -17.56 -16.17 -41.44
C PRO A 12 -17.06 -17.52 -41.97
N ASP A 13 -17.94 -18.47 -42.17
CA ASP A 13 -17.61 -19.80 -42.71
C ASP A 13 -17.16 -19.74 -44.16
N ASP A 14 -17.79 -18.89 -45.01
CA ASP A 14 -17.38 -18.69 -46.39
C ASP A 14 -15.99 -18.05 -46.46
N HIS A 15 -15.67 -17.15 -45.52
CA HIS A 15 -14.35 -16.55 -45.43
C HIS A 15 -13.29 -17.58 -45.05
N VAL A 16 -13.55 -18.41 -44.04
CA VAL A 16 -12.64 -19.50 -43.61
C VAL A 16 -12.41 -20.48 -44.76
N ALA A 17 -13.46 -20.83 -45.50
CA ALA A 17 -13.34 -21.73 -46.65
C ALA A 17 -12.49 -21.15 -47.78
N ALA A 18 -12.51 -19.84 -48.02
CA ALA A 18 -11.80 -19.13 -49.08
C ALA A 18 -10.38 -18.66 -48.69
N CYS A 19 -10.08 -18.40 -47.40
CA CYS A 19 -8.82 -17.85 -46.96
C CYS A 19 -7.86 -18.97 -46.49
N PRO A 20 -6.70 -19.17 -47.11
CA PRO A 20 -5.75 -20.22 -46.72
C PRO A 20 -5.23 -20.06 -45.26
N HIS A 21 -5.06 -18.78 -44.82
CA HIS A 21 -4.56 -18.49 -43.45
C HIS A 21 -5.61 -18.80 -42.40
N CYS A 22 -6.88 -18.42 -42.61
CA CYS A 22 -7.96 -18.73 -41.68
C CYS A 22 -8.24 -20.22 -41.63
N ARG A 23 -8.17 -20.93 -42.76
CA ARG A 23 -8.30 -22.39 -42.83
C ARG A 23 -7.21 -23.08 -42.06
N ALA A 24 -5.94 -22.64 -42.20
CA ALA A 24 -4.82 -23.17 -41.43
C ALA A 24 -4.98 -22.93 -39.92
N ALA A 25 -5.46 -21.75 -39.54
CA ALA A 25 -5.75 -21.41 -38.13
C ALA A 25 -6.84 -22.29 -37.53
N VAL A 26 -7.96 -22.49 -38.24
CA VAL A 26 -9.05 -23.38 -37.82
C VAL A 26 -8.55 -24.82 -37.73
N ALA A 27 -7.78 -25.29 -38.71
CA ALA A 27 -7.23 -26.61 -38.68
C ALA A 27 -6.25 -26.88 -37.53
N LEU A 28 -5.60 -25.80 -37.00
CA LEU A 28 -4.79 -25.89 -35.78
C LEU A 28 -5.63 -26.00 -34.52
N LEU A 29 -6.81 -25.34 -34.52
CA LEU A 29 -7.77 -25.36 -33.38
C LEU A 29 -8.55 -26.70 -33.37
N ASP A 30 -8.85 -27.28 -34.55
CA ASP A 30 -9.58 -28.55 -34.71
C ASP A 30 -8.71 -29.79 -34.62
N ARG A 31 -7.41 -29.64 -34.45
CA ARG A 31 -6.55 -30.82 -34.19
C ARG A 31 -6.99 -31.49 -32.89
N PRO A 32 -7.45 -32.75 -32.96
CA PRO A 32 -7.63 -33.52 -31.73
C PRO A 32 -6.24 -33.80 -31.17
N GLU A 33 -5.83 -32.93 -30.22
CA GLU A 33 -4.66 -33.31 -29.42
C GLU A 33 -4.99 -34.62 -28.67
N PRO A 34 -4.14 -35.65 -28.74
CA PRO A 34 -4.25 -36.69 -27.76
C PRO A 34 -4.15 -36.06 -26.40
N ALA A 35 -5.21 -36.16 -25.63
CA ALA A 35 -5.31 -35.57 -24.28
C ALA A 35 -4.27 -36.29 -23.38
N LEU A 36 -3.01 -35.95 -23.54
CA LEU A 36 -1.97 -36.24 -22.57
C LEU A 36 -2.26 -35.36 -21.39
N ALA A 37 -3.09 -35.84 -20.46
CA ALA A 37 -3.28 -35.16 -19.17
C ALA A 37 -1.88 -34.92 -18.58
N PRO A 38 -1.51 -33.65 -18.32
CA PRO A 38 -0.19 -33.37 -17.79
C PRO A 38 -0.02 -34.11 -16.46
N PRO A 39 1.19 -34.60 -16.15
CA PRO A 39 1.46 -35.31 -14.90
C PRO A 39 0.94 -34.44 -13.72
N PRO A 40 0.26 -35.04 -12.71
CA PRO A 40 -0.30 -34.27 -11.57
C PRO A 40 0.73 -33.37 -10.90
N ALA A 41 1.98 -33.77 -10.82
CA ALA A 41 3.09 -32.97 -10.30
C ALA A 41 3.39 -31.72 -11.15
N LEU A 42 3.22 -31.78 -12.47
CA LEU A 42 3.46 -30.65 -13.36
C LEU A 42 2.44 -29.52 -13.12
N ARG A 43 1.18 -29.86 -12.86
CA ARG A 43 0.14 -28.89 -12.53
C ARG A 43 0.49 -28.09 -11.27
N GLY A 44 0.96 -28.78 -10.21
CA GLY A 44 1.42 -28.13 -8.97
C GLY A 44 2.59 -27.19 -9.22
N THR A 45 3.58 -27.62 -10.00
CA THR A 45 4.76 -26.83 -10.35
C THR A 45 4.41 -25.62 -11.20
N VAL A 46 3.56 -25.77 -12.20
CA VAL A 46 3.11 -24.67 -13.07
C VAL A 46 2.31 -23.65 -12.27
N LEU A 47 1.36 -24.10 -11.44
CA LEU A 47 0.55 -23.20 -10.61
C LEU A 47 1.40 -22.45 -9.57
N SER A 48 2.33 -23.13 -8.91
CA SER A 48 3.24 -22.49 -7.94
C SER A 48 4.18 -21.50 -8.62
N THR A 49 4.70 -21.81 -9.80
CA THR A 49 5.55 -20.91 -10.58
C THR A 49 4.76 -19.73 -11.14
N ALA A 50 3.54 -19.96 -11.63
CA ALA A 50 2.66 -18.90 -12.09
C ALA A 50 2.26 -17.95 -10.94
N ARG A 51 1.99 -18.49 -9.74
CA ARG A 51 1.72 -17.70 -8.53
C ARG A 51 2.94 -16.87 -8.09
N ARG A 52 4.15 -17.40 -8.21
CA ARG A 52 5.40 -16.65 -7.94
C ARG A 52 5.70 -15.58 -8.98
N ARG A 53 5.30 -15.76 -10.24
CA ARG A 53 5.57 -14.82 -11.35
C ARG A 53 4.44 -13.85 -11.63
N ARG A 54 3.22 -14.14 -11.21
CA ARG A 54 2.14 -13.14 -11.22
C ARG A 54 2.40 -12.17 -10.08
N ALA A 55 2.45 -10.88 -10.40
CA ALA A 55 2.05 -9.91 -9.40
C ALA A 55 0.68 -10.37 -8.85
N PRO A 56 0.51 -10.51 -7.53
CA PRO A 56 -0.73 -10.97 -6.95
C PRO A 56 -1.86 -10.16 -7.56
N ALA A 57 -2.81 -10.80 -8.24
CA ALA A 57 -4.00 -10.12 -8.69
C ALA A 57 -4.65 -9.60 -7.40
N ALA A 58 -4.66 -8.26 -7.22
CA ALA A 58 -5.49 -7.68 -6.18
C ALA A 58 -6.89 -8.26 -6.39
N PRO A 59 -7.49 -8.93 -5.39
CA PRO A 59 -8.89 -9.29 -5.48
C PRO A 59 -9.66 -8.03 -5.85
N GLY A 60 -10.81 -8.12 -6.50
CA GLY A 60 -11.62 -6.98 -6.95
C GLY A 60 -12.00 -6.06 -5.79
N VAL A 61 -10.99 -5.39 -5.25
CA VAL A 61 -11.04 -4.53 -4.08
C VAL A 61 -11.48 -3.16 -4.54
N VAL A 62 -12.34 -2.50 -3.79
CA VAL A 62 -12.68 -1.09 -4.06
C VAL A 62 -11.42 -0.24 -4.16
N THR A 63 -11.42 0.74 -5.04
CA THR A 63 -10.25 1.59 -5.39
C THR A 63 -9.52 2.15 -4.15
N VAL A 64 -10.26 2.48 -3.10
CA VAL A 64 -9.70 3.03 -1.85
C VAL A 64 -8.85 2.02 -1.07
N ALA A 65 -9.17 0.72 -1.16
CA ALA A 65 -8.44 -0.34 -0.48
C ALA A 65 -7.34 -0.97 -1.37
N ALA A 66 -7.32 -0.67 -2.67
CA ALA A 66 -6.35 -1.22 -3.61
C ALA A 66 -4.88 -0.97 -3.20
N PRO A 67 -4.48 0.21 -2.70
CA PRO A 67 -3.12 0.44 -2.20
C PRO A 67 -2.73 -0.50 -1.06
N TYR A 68 -3.63 -0.71 -0.11
CA TYR A 68 -3.39 -1.65 0.99
C TYR A 68 -3.29 -3.10 0.49
N ALA A 69 -4.19 -3.52 -0.40
CA ALA A 69 -4.13 -4.85 -1.01
C ALA A 69 -2.81 -5.11 -1.74
N GLU A 70 -2.28 -4.10 -2.44
CA GLU A 70 -0.97 -4.20 -3.12
C GLU A 70 0.17 -4.34 -2.09
N GLN A 71 0.17 -3.55 -1.01
CA GLN A 71 1.20 -3.67 0.02
C GLN A 71 1.13 -5.01 0.75
N VAL A 72 -0.07 -5.54 1.02
CA VAL A 72 -0.26 -6.88 1.58
C VAL A 72 0.34 -7.95 0.67
N ALA A 73 0.13 -7.83 -0.64
CA ALA A 73 0.69 -8.77 -1.61
C ALA A 73 2.22 -8.72 -1.66
N LEU A 74 2.80 -7.50 -1.68
CA LEU A 74 4.26 -7.31 -1.70
C LEU A 74 4.92 -7.80 -0.40
N MET A 75 4.26 -7.60 0.74
CA MET A 75 4.72 -8.12 2.02
C MET A 75 4.64 -9.66 2.07
N ASP A 76 3.53 -10.23 1.58
CA ASP A 76 3.35 -11.69 1.49
C ASP A 76 4.47 -12.36 0.67
N ASP A 77 4.81 -11.77 -0.48
CA ASP A 77 5.93 -12.22 -1.31
C ASP A 77 7.29 -12.10 -0.59
N LEU A 78 7.51 -11.00 0.13
CA LEU A 78 8.72 -10.80 0.95
C LEU A 78 8.84 -11.89 2.00
N LEU A 79 7.77 -12.14 2.75
CA LEU A 79 7.71 -13.12 3.83
C LEU A 79 7.85 -14.57 3.34
N ALA A 80 7.27 -14.88 2.18
CA ALA A 80 7.42 -16.20 1.54
C ALA A 80 8.88 -16.49 1.14
N GLY A 81 9.70 -15.46 0.97
CA GLY A 81 11.12 -15.59 0.68
C GLY A 81 12.05 -15.60 1.91
N LEU A 82 11.51 -15.57 3.14
CA LEU A 82 12.30 -15.66 4.36
C LEU A 82 12.54 -17.09 4.78
N HIS A 83 13.75 -17.38 5.28
CA HIS A 83 14.17 -18.72 5.67
C HIS A 83 14.83 -18.71 7.07
N GLY A 84 14.57 -19.76 7.86
CA GLY A 84 15.27 -20.05 9.12
C GLY A 84 15.39 -18.86 10.07
N GLU A 85 16.62 -18.46 10.35
CA GLU A 85 16.93 -17.39 11.32
C GLU A 85 16.45 -16.00 10.89
N GLN A 86 16.12 -15.77 9.61
CA GLN A 86 15.60 -14.47 9.16
C GLN A 86 14.27 -14.09 9.83
N TRP A 87 13.49 -15.07 10.28
CA TRP A 87 12.26 -14.86 11.03
C TRP A 87 12.51 -14.28 12.42
N ARG A 88 13.69 -14.58 12.99
CA ARG A 88 14.16 -14.07 14.29
C ARG A 88 15.07 -12.87 14.17
N ALA A 89 15.32 -12.38 12.93
CA ALA A 89 16.13 -11.19 12.73
C ALA A 89 15.59 -10.02 13.57
N PRO A 90 16.46 -9.26 14.25
CA PRO A 90 16.05 -8.19 15.14
C PRO A 90 15.42 -7.05 14.36
N VAL A 91 14.25 -6.62 14.78
CA VAL A 91 13.55 -5.43 14.27
C VAL A 91 13.33 -4.49 15.43
N ASP A 92 13.74 -3.23 15.23
CA ASP A 92 13.60 -2.20 16.26
C ASP A 92 12.14 -2.12 16.75
N ARG A 93 11.96 -1.95 18.07
CA ARG A 93 10.67 -1.85 18.79
C ARG A 93 9.78 -3.10 18.79
N HIS A 94 9.95 -4.02 17.85
CA HIS A 94 9.13 -5.22 17.71
C HIS A 94 9.87 -6.51 18.13
N GLY A 95 11.16 -6.38 18.47
CA GLY A 95 12.01 -7.48 18.85
C GLY A 95 12.46 -8.32 17.66
N THR A 96 11.55 -8.93 16.93
CA THR A 96 11.83 -9.79 15.78
C THR A 96 10.86 -9.55 14.62
N VAL A 97 11.16 -10.10 13.44
CA VAL A 97 10.24 -10.14 12.31
C VAL A 97 8.89 -10.78 12.71
N GLU A 98 8.91 -11.85 13.50
CA GLU A 98 7.68 -12.50 14.01
C GLU A 98 6.87 -11.54 14.89
N GLY A 99 7.53 -10.83 15.82
CA GLY A 99 6.87 -9.86 16.71
C GLY A 99 6.28 -8.68 15.94
N LEU A 100 6.95 -8.24 14.89
CA LEU A 100 6.45 -7.20 14.00
C LEU A 100 5.17 -7.65 13.26
N LEU A 101 5.10 -8.90 12.81
CA LEU A 101 3.88 -9.43 12.18
C LEU A 101 2.72 -9.57 13.16
N GLU A 102 3.00 -9.88 14.43
CA GLU A 102 1.97 -9.88 15.46
C GLU A 102 1.41 -8.47 15.71
N HIS A 103 2.27 -7.45 15.70
CA HIS A 103 1.85 -6.05 15.75
C HIS A 103 0.94 -5.68 14.57
N LEU A 104 1.34 -5.97 13.32
CA LEU A 104 0.52 -5.72 12.15
C LEU A 104 -0.82 -6.48 12.20
N THR A 105 -0.80 -7.74 12.63
CA THR A 105 -2.01 -8.56 12.79
C THR A 105 -2.98 -7.93 13.79
N ALA A 106 -2.48 -7.43 14.92
CA ALA A 106 -3.31 -6.77 15.93
C ALA A 106 -3.96 -5.49 15.41
N ASN A 107 -3.21 -4.68 14.65
CA ASN A 107 -3.69 -3.45 14.05
C ASN A 107 -4.78 -3.72 12.99
N ASP A 108 -4.57 -4.68 12.11
CA ASP A 108 -5.55 -5.09 11.12
C ASP A 108 -6.81 -5.68 11.79
N ALA A 109 -6.63 -6.48 12.85
CA ALA A 109 -7.73 -7.07 13.61
C ALA A 109 -8.60 -6.02 14.31
N ALA A 110 -8.03 -4.91 14.75
CA ALA A 110 -8.79 -3.84 15.39
C ALA A 110 -9.82 -3.23 14.43
N ILE A 111 -9.44 -3.00 13.17
CA ILE A 111 -10.35 -2.49 12.14
C ILE A 111 -11.31 -3.59 11.66
N ALA A 112 -10.80 -4.78 11.39
CA ALA A 112 -11.59 -5.90 10.89
C ALA A 112 -12.70 -6.30 11.88
N ARG A 113 -12.42 -6.29 13.18
CA ARG A 113 -13.41 -6.57 14.24
C ARG A 113 -14.53 -5.55 14.24
N PHE A 114 -14.21 -4.28 14.05
CA PHE A 114 -15.21 -3.22 13.91
C PHE A 114 -16.21 -3.52 12.78
N MET A 115 -15.75 -4.18 11.71
CA MET A 115 -16.58 -4.62 10.58
C MET A 115 -17.17 -6.05 10.74
N GLY A 116 -17.06 -6.64 11.93
CA GLY A 116 -17.59 -7.97 12.23
C GLY A 116 -16.77 -9.12 11.61
N ALA A 117 -15.50 -8.90 11.25
CA ALA A 117 -14.65 -9.99 10.82
C ALA A 117 -14.07 -10.76 12.02
N PRO A 118 -13.95 -12.09 11.92
CA PRO A 118 -13.33 -12.90 12.97
C PRO A 118 -11.82 -12.61 13.08
N ALA A 119 -11.24 -12.94 14.23
CA ALA A 119 -9.79 -12.94 14.39
C ALA A 119 -9.18 -14.11 13.61
N ALA A 120 -8.01 -13.88 13.02
CA ALA A 120 -7.26 -14.92 12.33
C ALA A 120 -6.72 -15.98 13.29
N THR A 121 -6.70 -17.23 12.87
CA THR A 121 -6.28 -18.41 13.67
C THR A 121 -5.11 -19.16 13.06
N GLY A 122 -4.46 -18.62 12.04
CA GLY A 122 -3.35 -19.25 11.33
C GLY A 122 -2.23 -19.74 12.25
N ALA A 123 -1.64 -20.89 11.93
CA ALA A 123 -0.66 -21.60 12.77
C ALA A 123 0.69 -20.87 12.91
N SER A 124 1.04 -19.97 11.97
CA SER A 124 2.27 -19.18 12.02
C SER A 124 1.95 -17.67 11.98
N PRO A 125 2.87 -16.80 12.49
CA PRO A 125 2.69 -15.35 12.43
C PRO A 125 2.38 -14.85 11.02
N HIS A 126 3.10 -15.31 10.00
CA HIS A 126 2.85 -14.97 8.61
C HIS A 126 1.44 -15.35 8.16
N ARG A 127 1.00 -16.56 8.46
CA ARG A 127 -0.33 -17.03 8.07
C ARG A 127 -1.43 -16.26 8.80
N ARG A 128 -1.28 -16.00 10.11
CA ARG A 128 -2.24 -15.19 10.87
C ARG A 128 -2.38 -13.78 10.31
N TRP A 129 -1.24 -13.11 10.07
CA TRP A 129 -1.26 -11.78 9.48
C TRP A 129 -1.94 -11.79 8.10
N ARG A 130 -1.59 -12.74 7.23
CA ARG A 130 -2.16 -12.84 5.88
C ARG A 130 -3.67 -13.09 5.89
N GLU A 131 -4.14 -13.95 6.79
CA GLU A 131 -5.57 -14.23 7.01
C GLU A 131 -6.29 -12.98 7.53
N GLN A 132 -5.68 -12.25 8.48
CA GLN A 132 -6.29 -11.05 9.05
C GLN A 132 -6.38 -9.91 8.04
N ALA A 133 -5.33 -9.66 7.27
CA ALA A 133 -5.32 -8.68 6.20
C ALA A 133 -6.35 -9.04 5.10
N GLY A 134 -6.45 -10.32 4.74
CA GLY A 134 -7.46 -10.84 3.82
C GLY A 134 -8.89 -10.59 4.31
N ALA A 135 -9.17 -10.90 5.57
CA ALA A 135 -10.49 -10.68 6.17
C ALA A 135 -10.88 -9.18 6.18
N LEU A 136 -9.93 -8.29 6.46
CA LEU A 136 -10.15 -6.85 6.37
C LEU A 136 -10.50 -6.43 4.93
N LEU A 137 -9.72 -6.86 3.95
CA LEU A 137 -9.93 -6.55 2.54
C LEU A 137 -11.27 -7.07 2.00
N GLU A 138 -11.65 -8.29 2.37
CA GLU A 138 -12.94 -8.88 2.01
C GLU A 138 -14.13 -8.06 2.57
N ARG A 139 -14.04 -7.65 3.84
CA ARG A 139 -15.10 -6.84 4.47
C ARG A 139 -15.23 -5.46 3.83
N VAL A 140 -14.10 -4.81 3.53
CA VAL A 140 -14.11 -3.52 2.81
C VAL A 140 -14.71 -3.69 1.42
N SER A 141 -14.31 -4.74 0.69
CA SER A 141 -14.80 -5.00 -0.69
C SER A 141 -16.28 -5.34 -0.74
N ALA A 142 -16.81 -6.02 0.28
CA ALA A 142 -18.24 -6.34 0.40
C ALA A 142 -19.07 -5.15 0.93
N GLY A 143 -18.43 -4.11 1.45
CA GLY A 143 -19.08 -2.94 2.03
C GLY A 143 -19.54 -1.94 0.97
N SER A 144 -20.46 -1.06 1.38
CA SER A 144 -20.87 0.09 0.59
C SER A 144 -19.90 1.28 0.78
N GLU A 145 -19.95 2.28 -0.11
CA GLU A 145 -19.15 3.51 0.03
C GLU A 145 -19.42 4.24 1.34
N VAL A 146 -20.60 4.12 1.92
CA VAL A 146 -20.95 4.68 3.23
C VAL A 146 -20.02 4.17 4.32
N LEU A 147 -19.60 2.90 4.24
CA LEU A 147 -18.67 2.30 5.18
C LEU A 147 -17.33 3.06 5.23
N LEU A 148 -16.86 3.58 4.12
CA LEU A 148 -15.60 4.32 4.03
C LEU A 148 -15.62 5.66 4.81
N GLY A 149 -16.79 6.19 5.10
CA GLY A 149 -16.98 7.39 5.91
C GLY A 149 -17.10 7.14 7.42
N VAL A 150 -17.23 5.87 7.84
CA VAL A 150 -17.44 5.54 9.25
C VAL A 150 -16.14 5.73 10.05
N GLU A 151 -16.27 6.38 11.20
CA GLU A 151 -15.16 6.65 12.11
C GLU A 151 -14.67 5.37 12.79
N VAL A 152 -13.39 5.05 12.59
CA VAL A 152 -12.71 3.92 13.23
C VAL A 152 -11.50 4.40 14.03
N ALA A 153 -11.01 3.59 14.96
CA ALA A 153 -9.77 3.86 15.66
C ALA A 153 -8.58 3.71 14.69
N LEU A 154 -7.68 4.69 14.70
CA LEU A 154 -6.38 4.58 14.07
C LEU A 154 -5.41 3.84 15.00
N ALA A 155 -4.47 3.10 14.42
CA ALA A 155 -3.34 2.59 15.18
C ALA A 155 -2.42 3.75 15.59
N GLY A 156 -1.80 3.64 16.76
CA GLY A 156 -0.86 4.63 17.29
C GLY A 156 -0.95 4.77 18.80
N VAL A 157 0.07 5.38 19.39
CA VAL A 157 0.18 5.59 20.84
C VAL A 157 -0.91 6.52 21.38
N ARG A 158 -1.35 7.48 20.57
CA ARG A 158 -2.43 8.41 20.95
C ARG A 158 -3.74 7.94 20.33
N PRO A 159 -4.79 7.75 21.13
CA PRO A 159 -6.10 7.44 20.61
C PRO A 159 -6.53 8.51 19.58
N ALA A 160 -6.71 8.10 18.36
CA ALA A 160 -7.22 8.93 17.29
C ALA A 160 -8.29 8.16 16.52
N ARG A 161 -9.26 8.89 15.99
CA ARG A 161 -10.30 8.32 15.13
C ARG A 161 -10.30 9.05 13.80
N ALA A 162 -10.59 8.33 12.75
CA ALA A 162 -10.70 8.87 11.41
C ALA A 162 -11.64 7.99 10.57
N PRO A 163 -12.17 8.51 9.45
CA PRO A 163 -12.93 7.70 8.50
C PRO A 163 -12.15 6.45 8.07
N LEU A 164 -12.84 5.33 7.85
CA LEU A 164 -12.24 4.06 7.43
C LEU A 164 -11.31 4.23 6.22
N ARG A 165 -11.66 5.13 5.27
CA ARG A 165 -10.78 5.44 4.13
C ARG A 165 -9.38 5.89 4.55
N GLN A 166 -9.26 6.68 5.62
CA GLN A 166 -7.97 7.14 6.15
C GLN A 166 -7.25 6.03 6.92
N ALA A 167 -8.00 5.19 7.64
CA ALA A 167 -7.43 4.01 8.27
C ALA A 167 -6.81 3.04 7.25
N LEU A 168 -7.40 2.89 6.06
CA LEU A 168 -6.81 2.08 4.98
C LEU A 168 -5.52 2.71 4.43
N VAL A 169 -5.43 4.03 4.34
CA VAL A 169 -4.16 4.72 4.00
C VAL A 169 -3.11 4.45 5.08
N GLN A 170 -3.49 4.51 6.35
CA GLN A 170 -2.60 4.16 7.47
C GLN A 170 -2.13 2.70 7.38
N ARG A 171 -3.02 1.74 7.05
CA ARG A 171 -2.63 0.33 6.85
C ARG A 171 -1.65 0.17 5.69
N THR A 172 -1.86 0.89 4.59
CA THR A 172 -0.92 0.93 3.45
C THR A 172 0.46 1.40 3.91
N PHE A 173 0.49 2.50 4.64
CA PHE A 173 1.70 3.11 5.18
C PHE A 173 2.46 2.18 6.12
N GLU A 174 1.79 1.59 7.11
CA GLU A 174 2.42 0.67 8.05
C GLU A 174 2.93 -0.60 7.40
N THR A 175 2.14 -1.21 6.52
CA THR A 175 2.56 -2.42 5.82
C THR A 175 3.81 -2.17 4.98
N TRP A 176 3.89 -1.02 4.28
CA TRP A 176 5.08 -0.66 3.53
C TRP A 176 6.30 -0.40 4.42
N THR A 177 6.16 0.44 5.45
CA THR A 177 7.29 0.80 6.32
C THR A 177 7.84 -0.40 7.05
N HIS A 178 6.98 -1.30 7.51
CA HIS A 178 7.40 -2.55 8.15
C HIS A 178 7.98 -3.57 7.16
N ALA A 179 7.54 -3.58 5.89
CA ALA A 179 8.24 -4.34 4.86
C ALA A 179 9.67 -3.82 4.65
N ASP A 180 9.89 -2.50 4.72
CA ASP A 180 11.25 -1.92 4.66
C ASP A 180 12.08 -2.26 5.91
N ASP A 181 11.47 -2.32 7.10
CA ASP A 181 12.14 -2.78 8.33
C ASP A 181 12.59 -4.25 8.22
N ILE A 182 11.72 -5.13 7.71
CA ILE A 182 12.06 -6.55 7.46
C ILE A 182 13.18 -6.66 6.42
N ARG A 183 13.12 -5.88 5.33
CA ARG A 183 14.20 -5.86 4.32
C ARG A 183 15.52 -5.46 4.94
N ALA A 184 15.54 -4.40 5.74
CA ALA A 184 16.74 -3.95 6.43
C ALA A 184 17.28 -5.01 7.39
N ALA A 185 16.43 -5.63 8.22
CA ALA A 185 16.81 -6.68 9.16
C ALA A 185 17.33 -7.96 8.48
N THR A 186 16.91 -8.22 7.23
CA THR A 186 17.29 -9.42 6.48
C THR A 186 18.32 -9.16 5.36
N GLY A 187 18.94 -7.97 5.34
CA GLY A 187 19.98 -7.60 4.37
C GLY A 187 19.48 -7.40 2.95
N ARG A 188 18.20 -7.09 2.79
CA ARG A 188 17.56 -6.85 1.49
C ARG A 188 17.42 -5.35 1.24
N SER A 189 17.41 -4.95 -0.03
CA SER A 189 17.23 -3.55 -0.43
C SER A 189 15.82 -3.05 -0.09
N ARG A 190 15.73 -1.83 0.43
CA ARG A 190 14.45 -1.13 0.62
C ARG A 190 13.77 -0.88 -0.72
N ALA A 191 12.45 -0.80 -0.71
CA ALA A 191 11.66 -0.53 -1.89
C ALA A 191 10.64 0.59 -1.62
N ALA A 192 10.59 1.59 -2.50
CA ALA A 192 9.53 2.59 -2.45
C ALA A 192 8.21 2.00 -2.96
N PRO A 193 7.06 2.42 -2.41
CA PRO A 193 5.76 2.07 -2.98
C PRO A 193 5.54 2.83 -4.29
N ARG A 194 4.46 2.51 -4.98
CA ARG A 194 4.07 3.27 -6.19
C ARG A 194 3.84 4.74 -5.85
N ALA A 195 4.12 5.63 -6.81
CA ALA A 195 3.98 7.07 -6.64
C ALA A 195 2.61 7.50 -6.06
N VAL A 196 1.53 6.86 -6.52
CA VAL A 196 0.17 7.17 -6.03
C VAL A 196 0.00 6.83 -4.53
N HIS A 197 0.66 5.78 -4.03
CA HIS A 197 0.61 5.42 -2.61
C HIS A 197 1.43 6.39 -1.76
N VAL A 198 2.62 6.78 -2.23
CA VAL A 198 3.45 7.81 -1.59
C VAL A 198 2.67 9.11 -1.45
N HIS A 199 2.01 9.55 -2.54
CA HIS A 199 1.18 10.74 -2.54
C HIS A 199 0.07 10.69 -1.48
N GLN A 200 -0.68 9.58 -1.42
CA GLN A 200 -1.76 9.40 -0.45
C GLN A 200 -1.26 9.37 1.00
N ILE A 201 -0.10 8.73 1.26
CA ILE A 201 0.53 8.70 2.58
C ILE A 201 0.97 10.10 2.99
N ALA A 202 1.62 10.84 2.08
CA ALA A 202 2.06 12.21 2.32
C ALA A 202 0.87 13.14 2.62
N GLU A 203 -0.18 13.09 1.79
CA GLU A 203 -1.40 13.86 1.99
C GLU A 203 -2.05 13.57 3.35
N PHE A 204 -2.17 12.30 3.71
CA PHE A 204 -2.70 11.88 5.01
C PHE A 204 -1.86 12.41 6.18
N ALA A 205 -0.53 12.28 6.11
CA ALA A 205 0.38 12.76 7.13
C ALA A 205 0.32 14.30 7.28
N LEU A 206 0.31 15.00 6.14
CA LEU A 206 0.23 16.48 6.12
C LEU A 206 -1.11 16.98 6.68
N ALA A 207 -2.21 16.26 6.49
CA ALA A 207 -3.50 16.58 7.10
C ALA A 207 -3.48 16.45 8.64
N LEU A 208 -2.63 15.57 9.19
CA LEU A 208 -2.47 15.38 10.64
C LEU A 208 -1.47 16.37 11.26
N LEU A 209 -0.56 16.93 10.47
CA LEU A 209 0.57 17.72 10.92
C LEU A 209 0.20 18.91 11.80
N PRO A 210 -0.87 19.72 11.53
CA PRO A 210 -1.26 20.84 12.40
C PRO A 210 -1.65 20.41 13.82
N ARG A 211 -2.11 19.16 13.99
CA ARG A 211 -2.49 18.62 15.31
C ARG A 211 -1.28 18.09 16.09
N ALA A 212 -0.20 17.78 15.39
CA ALA A 212 1.04 17.25 15.98
C ALA A 212 1.99 18.35 16.45
N LEU A 213 1.83 19.58 15.93
CA LEU A 213 2.64 20.73 16.34
C LEU A 213 2.48 21.01 17.82
N LYS A 214 3.61 21.23 18.49
CA LYS A 214 3.67 21.65 19.90
C LYS A 214 3.55 23.16 20.00
N GLY A 215 2.91 23.64 21.06
CA GLY A 215 2.80 25.07 21.35
C GLY A 215 1.54 25.74 20.79
N PRO A 216 1.41 27.07 20.96
CA PRO A 216 0.25 27.83 20.50
C PRO A 216 0.18 27.82 18.97
N ARG A 217 -1.00 27.54 18.44
CA ARG A 217 -1.25 27.56 17.00
C ARG A 217 -1.11 28.98 16.48
N ARG A 218 -0.18 29.17 15.54
CA ARG A 218 0.03 30.47 14.88
C ARG A 218 -1.02 30.67 13.79
N ALA A 219 -1.44 31.93 13.59
CA ALA A 219 -2.35 32.30 12.50
C ALA A 219 -1.63 32.40 11.15
N VAL A 220 -0.88 31.36 10.78
CA VAL A 220 -0.09 31.27 9.55
C VAL A 220 -0.34 29.94 8.86
N SER A 221 0.11 29.84 7.61
CA SER A 221 0.14 28.61 6.82
C SER A 221 1.59 28.18 6.55
N ALA A 222 1.80 26.90 6.30
CA ALA A 222 3.03 26.37 5.76
C ALA A 222 2.78 25.78 4.36
N THR A 223 3.68 26.02 3.42
CA THR A 223 3.68 25.31 2.15
C THR A 223 4.73 24.21 2.19
N VAL A 224 4.31 22.97 1.89
CA VAL A 224 5.20 21.81 1.79
C VAL A 224 5.23 21.36 0.33
N VAL A 225 6.43 21.33 -0.23
CA VAL A 225 6.73 20.85 -1.59
C VAL A 225 7.49 19.54 -1.48
N LEU A 226 6.84 18.46 -1.83
CA LEU A 226 7.51 17.16 -1.90
C LEU A 226 7.87 16.85 -3.34
N THR A 227 9.13 16.57 -3.60
CA THR A 227 9.67 16.24 -4.92
C THR A 227 9.75 14.73 -5.13
N GLY A 228 10.03 14.30 -6.37
CA GLY A 228 10.16 12.88 -6.70
C GLY A 228 8.83 12.17 -6.92
N ALA A 229 8.89 10.85 -6.95
CA ALA A 229 7.72 10.00 -7.22
C ALA A 229 6.68 10.09 -6.10
N GLY A 230 5.47 10.52 -6.42
CA GLY A 230 4.39 10.72 -5.46
C GLY A 230 4.43 12.07 -4.74
N GLY A 231 5.30 12.97 -5.16
CA GLY A 231 5.38 14.33 -4.66
C GLY A 231 4.16 15.19 -5.02
N GLY A 232 4.17 16.40 -4.52
CA GLY A 232 3.12 17.40 -4.71
C GLY A 232 3.39 18.66 -3.91
N THR A 233 2.45 19.60 -3.95
CA THR A 233 2.53 20.84 -3.18
C THR A 233 1.25 21.00 -2.36
N TRP A 234 1.41 21.21 -1.06
CA TRP A 234 0.32 21.40 -0.12
C TRP A 234 0.52 22.69 0.67
N THR A 235 -0.53 23.50 0.74
CA THR A 235 -0.57 24.62 1.68
C THR A 235 -1.43 24.23 2.88
N ILE A 236 -0.81 24.19 4.04
CA ILE A 236 -1.39 23.67 5.27
C ILE A 236 -1.67 24.83 6.22
N PRO A 237 -2.94 25.13 6.53
CA PRO A 237 -3.28 26.08 7.56
C PRO A 237 -2.89 25.53 8.94
N LEU A 238 -2.10 26.26 9.71
CA LEU A 238 -1.67 25.83 11.04
C LEU A 238 -2.66 26.25 12.13
N SER A 239 -3.65 27.09 11.77
CA SER A 239 -4.81 27.41 12.61
C SER A 239 -6.02 27.74 11.73
N PRO A 240 -7.25 27.71 12.27
CA PRO A 240 -8.45 28.10 11.53
C PRO A 240 -8.43 29.55 11.01
N ALA A 241 -7.68 30.44 11.67
CA ALA A 241 -7.50 31.85 11.28
C ALA A 241 -6.17 32.04 10.52
N SER A 242 -5.73 31.07 9.73
CA SER A 242 -4.45 31.13 9.02
C SER A 242 -4.45 32.27 8.00
N GLY A 243 -3.37 33.09 8.07
CA GLY A 243 -3.12 34.19 7.15
C GLY A 243 -2.08 33.80 6.08
N HIS A 244 -0.97 34.55 6.04
CA HIS A 244 0.10 34.35 5.07
C HIS A 244 0.86 33.03 5.26
N VAL A 245 1.54 32.59 4.20
CA VAL A 245 2.50 31.47 4.25
C VAL A 245 3.77 31.98 4.96
N ALA A 246 4.09 31.41 6.11
CA ALA A 246 5.27 31.78 6.91
C ALA A 246 6.51 30.96 6.56
N VAL A 247 6.33 29.77 6.01
CA VAL A 247 7.42 28.88 5.63
C VAL A 247 7.05 28.05 4.39
N LEU A 248 8.03 27.88 3.51
CA LEU A 248 8.04 26.89 2.45
C LEU A 248 9.07 25.83 2.80
N LEU A 249 8.67 24.57 2.87
CA LEU A 249 9.53 23.41 3.15
C LEU A 249 9.56 22.51 1.93
N SER A 250 10.75 22.12 1.47
CA SER A 250 10.96 21.23 0.34
C SER A 250 11.75 19.99 0.74
N ALA A 251 11.28 18.80 0.36
CA ALA A 251 11.94 17.53 0.64
C ALA A 251 11.60 16.47 -0.43
N GLU A 252 12.26 15.32 -0.41
CA GLU A 252 11.91 14.16 -1.24
C GLU A 252 10.72 13.42 -0.61
N ALA A 253 9.76 13.01 -1.44
CA ALA A 253 8.45 12.50 -0.99
C ALA A 253 8.58 11.17 -0.21
N VAL A 254 9.39 10.23 -0.69
CA VAL A 254 9.57 8.92 -0.02
C VAL A 254 10.30 9.10 1.30
N ASP A 255 11.31 9.97 1.33
CA ASP A 255 12.06 10.26 2.56
C ASP A 255 11.20 11.01 3.58
N PHE A 256 10.31 11.92 3.12
CA PHE A 256 9.30 12.52 4.00
C PHE A 256 8.37 11.46 4.61
N CYS A 257 7.89 10.49 3.84
CA CYS A 257 7.08 9.40 4.39
C CYS A 257 7.87 8.53 5.38
N ARG A 258 9.18 8.32 5.15
CA ARG A 258 10.07 7.64 6.11
C ARG A 258 10.32 8.47 7.38
N LEU A 259 10.42 9.80 7.27
CA LEU A 259 10.45 10.69 8.44
C LEU A 259 9.18 10.53 9.26
N VAL A 260 8.02 10.57 8.62
CA VAL A 260 6.72 10.34 9.27
C VAL A 260 6.67 9.01 10.00
N ALA A 261 7.26 7.96 9.42
CA ALA A 261 7.39 6.64 10.05
C ALA A 261 8.44 6.59 11.18
N GLY A 262 9.18 7.67 11.43
CA GLY A 262 10.27 7.70 12.41
C GLY A 262 11.54 6.94 11.98
N ARG A 263 11.73 6.71 10.66
CA ARG A 263 12.93 6.05 10.09
C ARG A 263 14.00 7.06 9.65
N TRP A 264 13.74 8.35 9.85
CA TRP A 264 14.70 9.44 9.79
C TRP A 264 14.72 10.18 11.13
N PRO A 265 15.89 10.39 11.77
CA PRO A 265 16.02 11.34 12.86
C PRO A 265 15.69 12.75 12.36
N PRO A 266 14.85 13.54 13.04
CA PRO A 266 14.48 14.89 12.55
C PRO A 266 15.67 15.80 12.27
N GLY A 267 16.73 15.70 13.09
CA GLY A 267 17.96 16.51 12.93
C GLY A 267 18.83 16.13 11.73
N GLU A 268 18.61 14.94 11.14
CA GLU A 268 19.36 14.44 9.99
C GLU A 268 18.50 14.41 8.71
N PHE A 269 17.23 14.74 8.83
CA PHE A 269 16.32 14.70 7.68
C PHE A 269 16.70 15.78 6.65
N PRO A 270 16.95 15.40 5.37
CA PRO A 270 17.33 16.36 4.35
C PRO A 270 16.12 17.15 3.85
N TYR A 271 16.10 18.46 4.13
CA TYR A 271 15.10 19.38 3.61
C TYR A 271 15.71 20.77 3.34
N ALA A 272 15.06 21.53 2.47
CA ALA A 272 15.30 22.96 2.31
C ALA A 272 14.08 23.72 2.85
N ALA A 273 14.34 24.92 3.38
CA ALA A 273 13.28 25.79 3.87
C ALA A 273 13.54 27.25 3.53
N GLU A 274 12.47 27.97 3.18
CA GLU A 274 12.45 29.42 3.00
C GLU A 274 11.41 30.01 3.97
N GLY A 275 11.68 31.16 4.54
CA GLY A 275 10.83 31.83 5.55
C GLY A 275 11.29 31.52 6.98
N GLU A 276 10.38 31.21 7.90
CA GLU A 276 10.70 31.02 9.33
C GLU A 276 11.45 29.68 9.61
N PRO A 277 12.76 29.70 9.92
CA PRO A 277 13.51 28.45 10.11
C PRO A 277 13.10 27.70 11.39
N GLY A 278 12.64 28.38 12.41
CA GLY A 278 12.09 27.76 13.62
C GLY A 278 10.84 26.95 13.33
N LEU A 279 9.92 27.51 12.55
CA LEU A 279 8.70 26.81 12.14
C LEU A 279 9.00 25.62 11.24
N ALA A 280 9.97 25.72 10.32
CA ALA A 280 10.41 24.60 9.49
C ALA A 280 10.86 23.41 10.36
N ARG A 281 11.69 23.66 11.38
CA ARG A 281 12.15 22.65 12.33
C ARG A 281 11.00 22.03 13.11
N ASP A 282 10.09 22.87 13.64
CA ASP A 282 8.92 22.41 14.39
C ASP A 282 8.04 21.49 13.53
N LEU A 283 7.88 21.78 12.23
CA LEU A 283 7.13 20.93 11.28
C LEU A 283 7.81 19.58 11.04
N VAL A 284 9.13 19.55 10.86
CA VAL A 284 9.90 18.31 10.70
C VAL A 284 9.84 17.46 11.96
N GLU A 285 10.03 18.08 13.15
CA GLU A 285 9.89 17.39 14.43
C GLU A 285 8.48 16.83 14.64
N ALA A 286 7.45 17.63 14.31
CA ALA A 286 6.07 17.20 14.41
C ALA A 286 5.76 16.05 13.44
N ALA A 287 6.23 16.13 12.19
CA ALA A 287 6.08 15.06 11.20
C ALA A 287 6.64 13.73 11.69
N ALA A 288 7.84 13.76 12.27
CA ALA A 288 8.47 12.56 12.84
C ALA A 288 7.69 11.95 14.01
N THR A 289 6.68 12.63 14.58
CA THR A 289 5.83 12.10 15.66
C THR A 289 4.53 11.43 15.19
N LEU A 290 4.26 11.43 13.90
CA LEU A 290 2.99 10.93 13.35
C LEU A 290 2.97 9.40 13.18
N GLY A 291 4.11 8.74 13.25
CA GLY A 291 4.23 7.28 13.13
C GLY A 291 3.46 6.53 14.21
N CYS A 292 3.02 5.32 13.87
CA CYS A 292 2.16 4.49 14.73
C CYS A 292 2.91 3.78 15.85
N ASP A 293 4.23 3.67 15.74
CA ASP A 293 5.09 2.83 16.59
C ASP A 293 5.72 3.56 17.78
N ARG A 294 5.18 4.67 18.24
CA ARG A 294 5.76 5.46 19.33
C ARG A 294 5.04 5.30 20.64
#